data_1d9a5f07eff234b399431497b24b6a30
#
_entry.id   1d9a5f07eff234b399431497b24b6a30
#
_cell.length_a   1.000
_cell.length_b   1.000
_cell.length_c   1.000
_cell.angle_alpha   90.00
_cell.angle_beta   90.00
_cell.angle_gamma   90.00
#
_symmetry.space_group_name_H-M   'P 1'
#
loop_
_entity.id
_entity.type
_entity.pdbx_description
1 polymer ?
#
loop_
_entity_poly.entity_id
_entity_poly.type
_entity_poly.pdbx_seq_one_letter_code
_entity_poly.pdbx_strand_id
1 'polypeptide(L)'
;MMLAPFFITDNAAVNKAYRLAVADLQANILPFKDGILESEKPVIIAGLGYSTPWTRDSAINTWNAGGIICPEVSLNSLKSVLEENEKGYFIKGDY
;
A
#
# COMPACT_ATOMS: atom_id res chain seq x y z
N MET A 1 -7.94 9.70 -6.11
CA MET A 1 -6.68 10.43 -6.28
C MET A 1 -5.96 10.50 -4.94
N MET A 2 -4.67 10.24 -4.92
CA MET A 2 -3.87 10.30 -3.71
C MET A 2 -3.24 11.68 -3.58
N LEU A 3 -3.40 12.29 -2.39
CA LEU A 3 -2.75 13.55 -2.05
C LEU A 3 -1.64 13.27 -1.04
N ALA A 4 -0.39 13.29 -1.50
CA ALA A 4 0.74 13.13 -0.61
C ALA A 4 0.92 14.38 0.28
N PRO A 5 1.44 14.22 1.52
CA PRO A 5 1.80 15.35 2.35
C PRO A 5 2.80 16.25 1.63
N PHE A 6 2.67 17.54 1.86
CA PHE A 6 3.60 18.51 1.31
C PHE A 6 4.98 18.36 1.98
N PHE A 7 6.02 18.30 1.16
CA PHE A 7 7.40 18.14 1.62
C PHE A 7 8.32 18.97 0.75
N ILE A 8 9.02 19.90 1.35
CA ILE A 8 10.00 20.72 0.65
C ILE A 8 11.18 21.04 1.58
N THR A 9 12.37 21.05 1.00
CA THR A 9 13.62 21.39 1.69
C THR A 9 14.38 22.42 0.87
N ASP A 10 15.49 22.89 1.39
CA ASP A 10 16.42 23.75 0.65
C ASP A 10 17.36 22.96 -0.28
N ASN A 11 17.20 21.63 -0.35
CA ASN A 11 18.00 20.75 -1.19
C ASN A 11 17.16 20.23 -2.36
N ALA A 12 17.48 20.66 -3.57
CA ALA A 12 16.72 20.29 -4.77
C ALA A 12 16.76 18.78 -5.06
N ALA A 13 17.87 18.11 -4.77
CA ALA A 13 17.98 16.67 -4.98
C ALA A 13 17.09 15.87 -4.03
N VAL A 14 16.98 16.31 -2.79
CA VAL A 14 16.08 15.70 -1.80
C VAL A 14 14.62 15.89 -2.20
N ASN A 15 14.27 17.09 -2.65
CA ASN A 15 12.91 17.38 -3.11
C ASN A 15 12.52 16.52 -4.31
N LYS A 16 13.44 16.35 -5.26
CA LYS A 16 13.24 15.50 -6.44
C LYS A 16 13.07 14.03 -6.02
N ALA A 17 13.90 13.54 -5.09
CA ALA A 17 13.83 12.18 -4.60
C ALA A 17 12.47 11.90 -3.95
N TYR A 18 11.94 12.83 -3.17
CA TYR A 18 10.61 12.71 -2.59
C TYR A 18 9.53 12.57 -3.66
N ARG A 19 9.55 13.45 -4.66
CA ARG A 19 8.55 13.39 -5.75
C ARG A 19 8.62 12.08 -6.52
N LEU A 20 9.83 11.56 -6.78
CA LEU A 20 10.00 10.28 -7.46
C LEU A 20 9.50 9.11 -6.60
N ALA A 21 9.79 9.13 -5.30
CA ALA A 21 9.31 8.10 -4.39
C ALA A 21 7.77 8.06 -4.31
N VAL A 22 7.13 9.22 -4.25
CA VAL A 22 5.66 9.30 -4.27
C VAL A 22 5.11 8.78 -5.59
N ALA A 23 5.72 9.15 -6.72
CA ALA A 23 5.30 8.66 -8.03
C ALA A 23 5.43 7.14 -8.14
N ASP A 24 6.51 6.58 -7.62
CA ASP A 24 6.72 5.12 -7.61
C ASP A 24 5.67 4.42 -6.74
N LEU A 25 5.37 4.98 -5.57
CA LEU A 25 4.30 4.43 -4.72
C LEU A 25 2.96 4.46 -5.44
N GLN A 26 2.61 5.58 -6.08
CA GLN A 26 1.36 5.69 -6.85
C GLN A 26 1.29 4.69 -8.00
N ALA A 27 2.41 4.44 -8.68
CA ALA A 27 2.48 3.49 -9.78
C ALA A 27 2.22 2.04 -9.33
N ASN A 28 2.42 1.75 -8.05
CA ASN A 28 2.17 0.43 -7.47
C ASN A 28 0.79 0.29 -6.82
N ILE A 29 -0.08 1.28 -6.98
CA ILE A 29 -1.46 1.21 -6.48
C ILE A 29 -2.35 0.71 -7.61
N LEU A 30 -2.89 -0.49 -7.46
CA LEU A 30 -3.74 -1.15 -8.45
C LEU A 30 -5.01 -1.70 -7.80
N PRO A 31 -6.09 -1.86 -8.58
CA PRO A 31 -7.32 -2.51 -8.09
C PRO A 31 -7.03 -3.97 -7.75
N PHE A 32 -7.53 -4.42 -6.62
CA PHE A 32 -7.36 -5.79 -6.16
C PHE A 32 -8.51 -6.20 -5.25
N LYS A 33 -8.84 -7.47 -5.27
CA LYS A 33 -9.87 -8.02 -4.38
C LYS A 33 -9.41 -9.38 -3.87
N ASP A 34 -9.20 -9.46 -2.57
CA ASP A 34 -8.93 -10.71 -1.87
C ASP A 34 -9.09 -10.47 -0.36
N GLY A 35 -8.84 -11.50 0.44
CA GLY A 35 -8.94 -11.41 1.88
C GLY A 35 -10.33 -10.98 2.32
N ILE A 36 -10.37 -10.05 3.25
CA ILE A 36 -11.64 -9.52 3.78
C ILE A 36 -12.16 -8.29 3.01
N LEU A 37 -11.56 -7.94 1.87
CA LEU A 37 -12.11 -6.90 1.01
C LEU A 37 -13.45 -7.36 0.43
N GLU A 38 -14.49 -6.57 0.61
CA GLU A 38 -15.83 -6.89 0.10
C GLU A 38 -15.96 -6.65 -1.40
N SER A 39 -15.13 -5.76 -1.95
CA SER A 39 -15.12 -5.41 -3.36
C SER A 39 -13.72 -5.05 -3.79
N GLU A 40 -13.52 -4.94 -5.11
CA GLU A 40 -12.25 -4.46 -5.65
C GLU A 40 -11.94 -3.07 -5.15
N LYS A 41 -10.76 -2.89 -4.60
CA LYS A 41 -10.29 -1.64 -4.00
C LYS A 41 -8.84 -1.39 -4.39
N PRO A 42 -8.40 -0.12 -4.45
CA PRO A 42 -6.99 0.16 -4.67
C PRO A 42 -6.14 -0.32 -3.50
N VAL A 43 -5.09 -1.06 -3.82
CA VAL A 43 -4.11 -1.57 -2.85
C VAL A 43 -2.71 -1.29 -3.35
N ILE A 44 -1.72 -1.32 -2.46
CA ILE A 44 -0.32 -1.23 -2.83
C ILE A 44 0.17 -2.64 -3.13
N ILE A 45 0.52 -2.90 -4.39
CA ILE A 45 1.10 -4.19 -4.78
C ILE A 45 2.59 -4.25 -4.43
N ALA A 46 3.18 -5.45 -4.50
CA ALA A 46 4.56 -5.67 -4.07
C ALA A 46 5.61 -4.94 -4.93
N GLY A 47 5.28 -4.56 -6.14
CA GLY A 47 6.16 -3.84 -7.06
C GLY A 47 5.84 -4.13 -8.51
N LEU A 48 6.55 -3.46 -9.42
CA LEU A 48 6.39 -3.71 -10.85
C LEU A 48 6.72 -5.17 -11.17
N GLY A 49 5.88 -5.79 -11.97
CA GLY A 49 6.02 -7.22 -12.31
C GLY A 49 5.32 -8.16 -11.35
N TYR A 50 4.77 -7.67 -10.25
CA TYR A 50 3.94 -8.45 -9.35
C TYR A 50 2.47 -8.07 -9.53
N SER A 51 1.59 -9.03 -9.29
CA SER A 51 0.14 -8.83 -9.42
C SER A 51 -0.60 -8.84 -8.08
N THR A 52 0.12 -9.08 -6.99
CA THR A 52 -0.47 -9.22 -5.65
C THR A 52 0.28 -8.36 -4.64
N PRO A 53 -0.38 -8.01 -3.51
CA PRO A 53 0.26 -7.18 -2.48
C PRO A 53 1.38 -7.87 -1.70
N TRP A 54 1.34 -9.18 -1.54
CA TRP A 54 2.21 -9.95 -0.66
C TRP A 54 2.10 -9.49 0.80
N THR A 55 2.00 -10.43 1.72
CA THR A 55 1.71 -10.13 3.12
C THR A 55 2.76 -9.26 3.78
N ARG A 56 4.03 -9.66 3.67
CA ARG A 56 5.14 -8.89 4.25
C ARG A 56 5.29 -7.52 3.62
N ASP A 57 5.18 -7.44 2.30
CA ASP A 57 5.31 -6.19 1.57
C ASP A 57 4.19 -5.22 1.92
N SER A 58 2.97 -5.72 2.08
CA SER A 58 1.85 -4.90 2.55
C SER A 58 2.11 -4.31 3.93
N ALA A 59 2.62 -5.11 4.85
CA ALA A 59 2.95 -4.63 6.20
C ALA A 59 4.05 -3.56 6.17
N ILE A 60 5.12 -3.79 5.43
CA ILE A 60 6.24 -2.86 5.33
C ILE A 60 5.84 -1.57 4.65
N ASN A 61 5.15 -1.65 3.51
CA ASN A 61 4.74 -0.48 2.75
C ASN A 61 3.77 0.40 3.52
N THR A 62 2.83 -0.21 4.24
CA THR A 62 1.83 0.55 5.00
C THR A 62 2.43 1.16 6.26
N TRP A 63 3.34 0.47 6.93
CA TRP A 63 3.98 0.94 8.15
C TRP A 63 4.94 2.10 7.89
N ASN A 64 5.76 2.00 6.86
CA ASN A 64 6.82 2.98 6.62
C ASN A 64 6.35 4.27 5.95
N ALA A 65 5.47 4.18 4.97
CA ALA A 65 5.09 5.35 4.18
C ALA A 65 3.61 5.38 3.85
N GLY A 66 3.05 4.26 3.40
CA GLY A 66 1.69 4.21 2.91
C GLY A 66 0.65 4.65 3.93
N GLY A 67 0.87 4.34 5.21
CA GLY A 67 -0.05 4.73 6.27
C GLY A 67 -0.18 6.24 6.46
N ILE A 68 0.83 7.00 6.06
CA ILE A 68 0.82 8.47 6.13
C ILE A 68 0.37 9.07 4.79
N ILE A 69 0.91 8.57 3.69
CA ILE A 69 0.70 9.15 2.35
C ILE A 69 -0.65 8.74 1.77
N CYS A 70 -1.07 7.50 1.98
CA CYS A 70 -2.31 6.96 1.44
C CYS A 70 -2.97 5.99 2.45
N PRO A 71 -3.51 6.51 3.56
CA PRO A 71 -4.01 5.66 4.64
C PRO A 71 -5.15 4.74 4.23
N GLU A 72 -6.05 5.19 3.36
CA GLU A 72 -7.16 4.36 2.89
C GLU A 72 -6.67 3.20 2.03
N VAL A 73 -5.77 3.45 1.09
CA VAL A 73 -5.17 2.43 0.25
C VAL A 73 -4.36 1.45 1.10
N SER A 74 -3.65 1.95 2.11
CA SER A 74 -2.90 1.12 3.04
C SER A 74 -3.80 0.19 3.85
N LEU A 75 -4.93 0.69 4.33
CA LEU A 75 -5.92 -0.14 5.02
C LEU A 75 -6.46 -1.23 4.09
N ASN A 76 -6.77 -0.89 2.85
CA ASN A 76 -7.20 -1.86 1.86
C ASN A 76 -6.14 -2.95 1.64
N SER A 77 -4.87 -2.55 1.57
CA SER A 77 -3.76 -3.49 1.38
C SER A 77 -3.67 -4.48 2.54
N LEU A 78 -3.81 -4.01 3.77
CA LEU A 78 -3.82 -4.89 4.94
C LEU A 78 -5.03 -5.82 4.93
N LYS A 79 -6.20 -5.32 4.58
CA LYS A 79 -7.41 -6.15 4.47
C LYS A 79 -7.28 -7.24 3.40
N SER A 80 -6.56 -6.96 2.33
CA SER A 80 -6.40 -7.92 1.22
C SER A 80 -5.61 -9.17 1.61
N VAL A 81 -4.83 -9.13 2.68
CA VAL A 81 -4.02 -10.25 3.15
C VAL A 81 -4.54 -10.88 4.44
N LEU A 82 -5.74 -10.49 4.87
CA LEU A 82 -6.40 -11.05 6.05
C LEU A 82 -7.54 -11.98 5.65
N GLU A 83 -7.82 -12.93 6.51
CA GLU A 83 -9.05 -13.73 6.47
C GLU A 83 -9.74 -13.68 7.82
N GLU A 84 -11.02 -13.97 7.84
CA GLU A 84 -11.83 -13.99 9.04
C GLU A 84 -12.44 -15.37 9.25
N ASN A 85 -12.44 -15.82 10.49
CA ASN A 85 -13.19 -17.00 10.91
C ASN A 85 -13.90 -16.70 12.23
N GLU A 86 -14.53 -17.70 12.83
CA GLU A 86 -15.28 -17.54 14.08
C GLU A 86 -14.42 -17.10 15.28
N LYS A 87 -13.11 -17.23 15.19
CA LYS A 87 -12.16 -16.80 16.24
C LYS A 87 -11.62 -15.39 16.02
N GLY A 88 -11.89 -14.79 14.86
CA GLY A 88 -11.43 -13.44 14.51
C GLY A 88 -10.62 -13.41 13.22
N TYR A 89 -9.77 -12.41 13.08
CA TYR A 89 -8.94 -12.22 11.90
C TYR A 89 -7.61 -12.92 12.02
N PHE A 90 -7.08 -13.37 10.90
CA PHE A 90 -5.76 -13.98 10.82
C PHE A 90 -5.12 -13.68 9.46
N ILE A 91 -3.80 -13.82 9.40
CA ILE A 91 -3.03 -13.60 8.18
C ILE A 91 -3.33 -14.73 7.20
N LYS A 92 -3.67 -14.36 5.97
CA LYS A 92 -4.02 -15.31 4.93
C LYS A 92 -2.84 -16.18 4.48
N GLY A 93 -1.65 -15.82 4.78
CA GLY A 93 -0.45 -16.45 4.28
C GLY A 93 0.16 -15.66 3.12
N ASP A 94 1.36 -16.05 2.74
CA ASP A 94 2.06 -15.38 1.67
C ASP A 94 1.53 -15.76 0.29
N TYR A 95 1.46 -14.75 -0.53
CA TYR A 95 1.21 -14.91 -1.96
C TYR A 95 1.62 -13.67 -2.73
#